data_a29b75f5089ec1fc76fc7ecd65a2410d
#
_entry.id   a29b75f5089ec1fc76fc7ecd65a2410d
#
_cell.length_a   1.000
_cell.length_b   1.000
_cell.length_c   1.000
_cell.angle_alpha   90.00
_cell.angle_beta   90.00
_cell.angle_gamma   90.00
#
_symmetry.space_group_name_H-M   'P 1'
#
loop_
_entity.id
_entity.type
_entity.pdbx_description
1 polymer ?
#
loop_
_entity_poly.entity_id
_entity_poly.type
_entity_poly.pdbx_seq_one_letter_code
_entity_poly.pdbx_strand_id
1 'polypeptide(L)'
;MDEYVGLPRDHPESYHSFMYKHFFSHVDIPPQNINILDGNAPDLVAECASYEARIAGYGGIELFLGGVGADGHIAFNEPGSSLGSRTRVKTLAYDTILANSRFFGNDVDKVPRMALTVGIQTIMEAREVVIVATGAHKALALKKGLEGGVNHMWTLSALQLHQHPLVVCDSDATLELKVKTVRYFESIEQSGTDARTQGPPLVYRPRTYVPAPLGASKLPQQLTPASTPPKAPKDLRINTEFQGSVEEDELTPDSMSSRLVDSAIGGLDSTLKADLMFDRMGARVISH
;
A
#
# COMPACT_ATOMS: atom_id res chain seq x y z
N MET A 1 5.18 -0.06 -9.29
CA MET A 1 5.90 -0.58 -8.12
C MET A 1 6.73 0.52 -7.52
N ASP A 2 6.77 0.59 -6.20
CA ASP A 2 7.52 1.63 -5.48
C ASP A 2 9.04 1.48 -5.67
N GLU A 3 9.80 2.56 -5.43
CA GLU A 3 11.25 2.52 -5.44
C GLU A 3 11.83 3.60 -4.53
N TYR A 4 12.97 3.32 -3.90
CA TYR A 4 13.70 4.28 -3.11
C TYR A 4 14.35 5.36 -3.99
N VAL A 5 14.35 6.60 -3.51
CA VAL A 5 15.05 7.71 -4.17
C VAL A 5 16.53 7.68 -3.81
N GLY A 6 17.37 7.78 -4.82
CA GLY A 6 18.84 7.88 -4.66
C GLY A 6 19.56 6.55 -4.42
N LEU A 7 18.82 5.43 -4.34
CA LEU A 7 19.43 4.11 -4.22
C LEU A 7 19.81 3.59 -5.62
N PRO A 8 21.04 3.10 -5.85
CA PRO A 8 21.40 2.49 -7.11
C PRO A 8 20.45 1.34 -7.49
N ARG A 9 20.10 1.24 -8.76
CA ARG A 9 19.15 0.25 -9.25
C ARG A 9 19.57 -1.20 -8.99
N ASP A 10 20.88 -1.46 -9.00
CA ASP A 10 21.50 -2.75 -8.73
C ASP A 10 21.83 -2.98 -7.25
N HIS A 11 21.52 -2.01 -6.38
CA HIS A 11 21.67 -2.20 -4.94
C HIS A 11 20.80 -3.37 -4.47
N PRO A 12 21.29 -4.28 -3.59
CA PRO A 12 20.53 -5.45 -3.14
C PRO A 12 19.16 -5.13 -2.57
N GLU A 13 19.03 -3.97 -1.92
CA GLU A 13 17.81 -3.53 -1.23
C GLU A 13 16.94 -2.57 -2.09
N SER A 14 17.29 -2.35 -3.37
CA SER A 14 16.37 -1.68 -4.30
C SER A 14 15.18 -2.58 -4.59
N TYR A 15 14.00 -2.00 -4.76
CA TYR A 15 12.83 -2.79 -5.18
C TYR A 15 13.03 -3.40 -6.56
N HIS A 16 13.81 -2.76 -7.41
CA HIS A 16 14.22 -3.34 -8.69
C HIS A 16 14.95 -4.68 -8.49
N SER A 17 16.05 -4.71 -7.72
CA SER A 17 16.82 -5.92 -7.46
C SER A 17 15.99 -6.98 -6.73
N PHE A 18 15.19 -6.56 -5.76
CA PHE A 18 14.27 -7.44 -5.03
C PHE A 18 13.32 -8.16 -5.99
N MET A 19 12.65 -7.42 -6.88
CA MET A 19 11.68 -8.02 -7.79
C MET A 19 12.32 -8.90 -8.86
N TYR A 20 13.49 -8.53 -9.36
CA TYR A 20 14.21 -9.41 -10.28
C TYR A 20 14.62 -10.70 -9.61
N LYS A 21 15.15 -10.64 -8.39
CA LYS A 21 15.58 -11.81 -7.62
C LYS A 21 14.41 -12.74 -7.24
N HIS A 22 13.27 -12.19 -6.86
CA HIS A 22 12.19 -12.97 -6.24
C HIS A 22 11.00 -13.23 -7.15
N PHE A 23 10.88 -12.52 -8.29
CA PHE A 23 9.74 -12.68 -9.17
C PHE A 23 10.11 -12.70 -10.66
N PHE A 24 10.65 -11.60 -11.21
CA PHE A 24 10.79 -11.48 -12.66
C PHE A 24 11.74 -12.50 -13.30
N SER A 25 12.75 -12.97 -12.57
CA SER A 25 13.64 -14.04 -13.06
C SER A 25 12.99 -15.43 -13.07
N HIS A 26 11.82 -15.59 -12.47
CA HIS A 26 11.13 -16.88 -12.33
C HIS A 26 9.90 -17.01 -13.26
N VAL A 27 9.60 -15.96 -14.03
CA VAL A 27 8.46 -15.91 -14.94
C VAL A 27 8.91 -15.47 -16.32
N ASP A 28 8.15 -15.79 -17.35
CA ASP A 28 8.42 -15.50 -18.76
C ASP A 28 7.94 -14.11 -19.21
N ILE A 29 7.83 -13.16 -18.27
CA ILE A 29 7.42 -11.78 -18.60
C ILE A 29 8.47 -11.10 -19.48
N PRO A 30 8.10 -10.56 -20.64
CA PRO A 30 9.02 -9.79 -21.47
C PRO A 30 9.54 -8.55 -20.73
N PRO A 31 10.84 -8.25 -20.75
CA PRO A 31 11.42 -7.12 -20.01
C PRO A 31 10.78 -5.76 -20.27
N GLN A 32 10.29 -5.53 -21.49
CA GLN A 32 9.58 -4.29 -21.86
C GLN A 32 8.23 -4.11 -21.16
N ASN A 33 7.68 -5.18 -20.57
CA ASN A 33 6.44 -5.15 -19.82
C ASN A 33 6.67 -4.94 -18.31
N ILE A 34 7.94 -4.88 -17.89
CA ILE A 34 8.31 -4.62 -16.49
C ILE A 34 8.42 -3.11 -16.31
N ASN A 35 7.53 -2.54 -15.47
CA ASN A 35 7.49 -1.12 -15.18
C ASN A 35 7.75 -0.90 -13.68
N ILE A 36 8.92 -0.37 -13.34
CA ILE A 36 9.32 0.04 -12.00
C ILE A 36 9.59 1.53 -12.04
N LEU A 37 9.23 2.25 -10.99
CA LEU A 37 9.58 3.67 -10.83
C LEU A 37 11.10 3.83 -10.77
N ASP A 38 11.63 4.87 -11.42
CA ASP A 38 13.05 5.19 -11.40
C ASP A 38 13.35 6.22 -10.30
N GLY A 39 13.84 5.73 -9.14
CA GLY A 39 14.25 6.58 -8.02
C GLY A 39 15.47 7.47 -8.28
N ASN A 40 16.14 7.30 -9.43
CA ASN A 40 17.29 8.10 -9.86
C ASN A 40 16.97 8.97 -11.09
N ALA A 41 15.71 9.09 -11.48
CA ALA A 41 15.29 9.97 -12.56
C ALA A 41 15.69 11.42 -12.26
N PRO A 42 16.16 12.19 -13.27
CA PRO A 42 16.57 13.59 -13.08
C PRO A 42 15.40 14.48 -12.64
N ASP A 43 14.17 14.12 -12.99
CA ASP A 43 12.95 14.77 -12.55
C ASP A 43 11.98 13.70 -11.99
N LEU A 44 11.95 13.59 -10.69
CA LEU A 44 11.11 12.60 -9.98
C LEU A 44 9.61 12.88 -10.13
N VAL A 45 9.22 14.14 -10.30
CA VAL A 45 7.81 14.51 -10.51
C VAL A 45 7.36 14.09 -11.90
N ALA A 46 8.21 14.34 -12.91
CA ALA A 46 7.95 13.88 -14.27
C ALA A 46 7.91 12.34 -14.37
N GLU A 47 8.79 11.63 -13.63
CA GLU A 47 8.76 10.17 -13.57
C GLU A 47 7.45 9.65 -12.99
N CYS A 48 6.98 10.23 -11.86
CA CYS A 48 5.68 9.87 -11.28
C CYS A 48 4.52 10.11 -12.26
N ALA A 49 4.51 11.25 -12.94
CA ALA A 49 3.47 11.57 -13.94
C ALA A 49 3.52 10.60 -15.14
N SER A 50 4.73 10.26 -15.61
CA SER A 50 4.94 9.27 -16.67
C SER A 50 4.46 7.88 -16.26
N TYR A 51 4.67 7.51 -14.99
CA TYR A 51 4.21 6.23 -14.46
C TYR A 51 2.68 6.13 -14.46
N GLU A 52 1.98 7.17 -14.00
CA GLU A 52 0.51 7.26 -14.06
C GLU A 52 0.01 7.23 -15.52
N ALA A 53 0.70 7.90 -16.44
CA ALA A 53 0.35 7.86 -17.87
C ALA A 53 0.54 6.45 -18.46
N ARG A 54 1.57 5.71 -18.05
CA ARG A 54 1.78 4.30 -18.43
C ARG A 54 0.63 3.43 -17.93
N ILE A 55 0.24 3.57 -16.65
CA ILE A 55 -0.91 2.85 -16.07
C ILE A 55 -2.17 3.12 -16.89
N ALA A 56 -2.46 4.39 -17.19
CA ALA A 56 -3.61 4.76 -18.00
C ALA A 56 -3.52 4.20 -19.43
N GLY A 57 -2.33 4.20 -20.03
CA GLY A 57 -2.08 3.65 -21.38
C GLY A 57 -2.32 2.14 -21.47
N TYR A 58 -2.11 1.40 -20.38
CA TYR A 58 -2.46 -0.02 -20.29
C TYR A 58 -3.94 -0.26 -19.93
N GLY A 59 -4.74 0.79 -19.76
CA GLY A 59 -6.15 0.69 -19.38
C GLY A 59 -6.39 0.54 -17.88
N GLY A 60 -5.44 0.95 -17.05
CA GLY A 60 -5.50 0.88 -15.60
C GLY A 60 -4.79 -0.34 -15.01
N ILE A 61 -5.02 -0.59 -13.73
CA ILE A 61 -4.46 -1.72 -12.97
C ILE A 61 -5.53 -2.81 -12.89
N GLU A 62 -5.23 -4.01 -13.37
CA GLU A 62 -6.13 -5.17 -13.24
C GLU A 62 -6.15 -5.67 -11.80
N LEU A 63 -4.96 -5.91 -11.23
CA LEU A 63 -4.78 -6.38 -9.88
C LEU A 63 -3.69 -5.57 -9.18
N PHE A 64 -4.02 -4.94 -8.06
CA PHE A 64 -3.05 -4.44 -7.10
C PHE A 64 -2.80 -5.48 -6.02
N LEU A 65 -1.56 -5.94 -5.90
CA LEU A 65 -1.13 -6.83 -4.82
C LEU A 65 -0.15 -6.07 -3.92
N GLY A 66 -0.45 -6.02 -2.62
CA GLY A 66 0.39 -5.32 -1.67
C GLY A 66 0.37 -5.91 -0.28
N GLY A 67 1.25 -5.42 0.57
CA GLY A 67 1.26 -5.65 2.02
C GLY A 67 0.67 -4.46 2.78
N VAL A 68 0.64 -4.59 4.11
CA VAL A 68 0.24 -3.51 5.02
C VAL A 68 1.31 -3.30 6.09
N GLY A 69 1.61 -2.05 6.42
CA GLY A 69 2.46 -1.69 7.56
C GLY A 69 1.78 -1.96 8.90
N ALA A 70 2.54 -2.05 9.99
CA ALA A 70 2.00 -2.21 11.34
C ALA A 70 1.12 -1.01 11.75
N ASP A 71 1.38 0.16 11.20
CA ASP A 71 0.62 1.40 11.33
C ASP A 71 -0.52 1.54 10.29
N GLY A 72 -0.79 0.49 9.52
CA GLY A 72 -1.89 0.43 8.56
C GLY A 72 -1.63 1.13 7.23
N HIS A 73 -0.38 1.46 6.90
CA HIS A 73 -0.07 2.02 5.59
C HIS A 73 -0.08 0.95 4.49
N ILE A 74 -0.48 1.35 3.28
CA ILE A 74 -0.35 0.57 2.05
C ILE A 74 0.67 1.26 1.15
N ALA A 75 1.63 0.50 0.60
CA ALA A 75 2.78 1.05 -0.12
C ALA A 75 3.52 2.04 0.81
N PHE A 76 4.06 3.16 0.35
CA PHE A 76 4.58 4.20 1.25
C PHE A 76 3.54 5.30 1.57
N ASN A 77 2.25 4.95 1.57
CA ASN A 77 1.21 5.87 2.00
C ASN A 77 1.02 5.82 3.52
N GLU A 78 1.99 6.35 4.22
CA GLU A 78 2.04 6.44 5.67
C GLU A 78 0.87 7.24 6.27
N PRO A 79 0.60 7.14 7.59
CA PRO A 79 -0.45 7.89 8.26
C PRO A 79 -0.44 9.37 7.87
N GLY A 80 -1.62 9.94 7.62
CA GLY A 80 -1.78 11.32 7.14
C GLY A 80 -1.70 11.47 5.61
N SER A 81 -1.44 10.40 4.85
CA SER A 81 -1.48 10.45 3.39
C SER A 81 -2.90 10.66 2.88
N SER A 82 -3.06 11.57 1.91
CA SER A 82 -4.37 11.81 1.29
C SER A 82 -4.92 10.54 0.63
N LEU A 83 -6.19 10.22 0.87
CA LEU A 83 -6.87 9.12 0.19
C LEU A 83 -7.08 9.40 -1.31
N GLY A 84 -7.03 10.67 -1.74
CA GLY A 84 -7.03 11.07 -3.16
C GLY A 84 -5.63 11.19 -3.77
N SER A 85 -4.58 10.68 -3.13
CA SER A 85 -3.20 10.79 -3.64
C SER A 85 -2.96 9.92 -4.88
N ARG A 86 -2.12 10.44 -5.79
CA ARG A 86 -1.57 9.75 -6.95
C ARG A 86 -0.12 9.36 -6.70
N THR A 87 0.49 8.69 -7.67
CA THR A 87 1.93 8.37 -7.62
C THR A 87 2.75 9.63 -7.41
N ARG A 88 3.64 9.60 -6.42
CA ARG A 88 4.39 10.79 -6.00
C ARG A 88 5.68 10.44 -5.26
N VAL A 89 6.53 11.45 -5.10
CA VAL A 89 7.63 11.42 -4.14
C VAL A 89 7.08 11.53 -2.72
N LYS A 90 7.54 10.67 -1.83
CA LYS A 90 7.17 10.65 -0.42
C LYS A 90 8.41 10.68 0.46
N THR A 91 8.46 11.60 1.42
CA THR A 91 9.42 11.54 2.52
C THR A 91 8.96 10.48 3.51
N LEU A 92 9.84 9.58 3.90
CA LEU A 92 9.54 8.48 4.81
C LEU A 92 9.55 8.96 6.26
N ALA A 93 8.60 8.47 7.05
CA ALA A 93 8.56 8.69 8.48
C ALA A 93 9.77 8.01 9.17
N TYR A 94 10.19 8.56 10.31
CA TYR A 94 11.31 7.99 11.06
C TYR A 94 11.07 6.53 11.45
N ASP A 95 9.86 6.18 11.86
CA ASP A 95 9.51 4.79 12.21
C ASP A 95 9.65 3.83 11.03
N THR A 96 9.28 4.27 9.82
CA THR A 96 9.48 3.51 8.59
C THR A 96 10.97 3.34 8.28
N ILE A 97 11.77 4.39 8.44
CA ILE A 97 13.22 4.35 8.26
C ILE A 97 13.85 3.39 9.26
N LEU A 98 13.46 3.49 10.53
CA LEU A 98 13.93 2.60 11.60
C LEU A 98 13.55 1.13 11.32
N ALA A 99 12.30 0.87 10.95
CA ALA A 99 11.84 -0.48 10.61
C ALA A 99 12.61 -1.06 9.42
N ASN A 100 12.97 -0.24 8.44
CA ASN A 100 13.69 -0.68 7.26
C ASN A 100 15.21 -0.78 7.45
N SER A 101 15.78 -0.22 8.54
CA SER A 101 17.22 -0.27 8.83
C SER A 101 17.77 -1.70 8.88
N ARG A 102 16.94 -2.67 9.27
CA ARG A 102 17.28 -4.11 9.27
C ARG A 102 17.77 -4.62 7.92
N PHE A 103 17.29 -4.05 6.82
CA PHE A 103 17.73 -4.38 5.47
C PHE A 103 19.04 -3.68 5.09
N PHE A 104 19.43 -2.65 5.82
CA PHE A 104 20.61 -1.84 5.58
C PHE A 104 21.69 -2.07 6.67
N GLY A 105 21.76 -3.30 7.20
CA GLY A 105 22.73 -3.67 8.23
C GLY A 105 22.47 -3.04 9.60
N ASN A 106 21.21 -2.74 9.93
CA ASN A 106 20.74 -2.00 11.11
C ASN A 106 21.31 -0.56 11.21
N ASP A 107 21.68 0.00 10.06
CA ASP A 107 22.20 1.35 9.96
C ASP A 107 21.11 2.29 9.41
N VAL A 108 20.54 3.11 10.29
CA VAL A 108 19.45 4.05 9.97
C VAL A 108 19.88 5.11 8.96
N ASP A 109 21.18 5.47 8.94
CA ASP A 109 21.69 6.50 8.04
C ASP A 109 21.85 6.01 6.60
N LYS A 110 21.92 4.70 6.40
CA LYS A 110 21.95 4.09 5.07
C LYS A 110 20.58 3.93 4.43
N VAL A 111 19.50 4.03 5.22
CA VAL A 111 18.14 3.93 4.69
C VAL A 111 17.79 5.19 3.92
N PRO A 112 17.32 5.09 2.66
CA PRO A 112 16.87 6.26 1.91
C PRO A 112 15.76 7.02 2.64
N ARG A 113 15.80 8.34 2.57
CA ARG A 113 14.84 9.23 3.24
C ARG A 113 13.57 9.48 2.43
N MET A 114 13.58 9.11 1.16
CA MET A 114 12.47 9.33 0.22
C MET A 114 12.24 8.08 -0.63
N ALA A 115 11.00 7.92 -1.07
CA ALA A 115 10.60 6.90 -2.03
C ALA A 115 9.62 7.49 -3.06
N LEU A 116 9.55 6.87 -4.23
CA LEU A 116 8.46 7.02 -5.18
C LEU A 116 7.43 5.94 -4.86
N THR A 117 6.17 6.33 -4.74
CA THR A 117 5.11 5.38 -4.35
C THR A 117 3.80 5.67 -5.06
N VAL A 118 3.08 4.62 -5.40
CA VAL A 118 1.71 4.75 -5.92
C VAL A 118 0.80 5.34 -4.84
N GLY A 119 -0.07 6.24 -5.24
CA GLY A 119 -1.01 6.88 -4.32
C GLY A 119 -2.21 6.00 -3.98
N ILE A 120 -2.94 6.35 -2.91
CA ILE A 120 -4.13 5.61 -2.49
C ILE A 120 -5.21 5.64 -3.58
N GLN A 121 -5.42 6.79 -4.25
CA GLN A 121 -6.39 6.87 -5.35
C GLN A 121 -6.00 5.96 -6.52
N THR A 122 -4.71 5.87 -6.84
CA THR A 122 -4.19 4.98 -7.89
C THR A 122 -4.48 3.50 -7.54
N ILE A 123 -4.31 3.13 -6.27
CA ILE A 123 -4.64 1.79 -5.76
C ILE A 123 -6.15 1.54 -5.85
N MET A 124 -6.96 2.50 -5.40
CA MET A 124 -8.42 2.41 -5.37
C MET A 124 -9.07 2.35 -6.75
N GLU A 125 -8.36 2.77 -7.81
CA GLU A 125 -8.81 2.64 -9.20
C GLU A 125 -8.45 1.29 -9.83
N ALA A 126 -7.71 0.44 -9.14
CA ALA A 126 -7.49 -0.94 -9.58
C ALA A 126 -8.83 -1.71 -9.65
N ARG A 127 -8.95 -2.69 -10.54
CA ARG A 127 -10.17 -3.51 -10.61
C ARG A 127 -10.30 -4.44 -9.42
N GLU A 128 -9.17 -4.98 -8.98
CA GLU A 128 -9.07 -5.83 -7.80
C GLU A 128 -7.89 -5.38 -6.93
N VAL A 129 -8.07 -5.43 -5.62
CA VAL A 129 -7.00 -5.13 -4.65
C VAL A 129 -6.87 -6.31 -3.70
N VAL A 130 -5.66 -6.85 -3.61
CA VAL A 130 -5.31 -7.91 -2.65
C VAL A 130 -4.25 -7.38 -1.69
N ILE A 131 -4.54 -7.44 -0.41
CA ILE A 131 -3.60 -7.09 0.65
C ILE A 131 -3.27 -8.34 1.46
N VAL A 132 -1.97 -8.62 1.60
CA VAL A 132 -1.46 -9.72 2.43
C VAL A 132 -0.98 -9.17 3.76
N ALA A 133 -1.47 -9.75 4.86
CA ALA A 133 -1.13 -9.35 6.23
C ALA A 133 -0.86 -10.59 7.08
N THR A 134 0.38 -10.78 7.54
CA THR A 134 0.78 -11.94 8.34
C THR A 134 1.47 -11.51 9.64
N GLY A 135 1.18 -12.27 10.71
CA GLY A 135 1.77 -12.09 12.03
C GLY A 135 1.04 -11.08 12.91
N ALA A 136 1.16 -11.30 14.23
CA ALA A 136 0.50 -10.51 15.27
C ALA A 136 0.78 -9.00 15.21
N HIS A 137 1.93 -8.59 14.67
CA HIS A 137 2.29 -7.18 14.52
C HIS A 137 1.44 -6.42 13.48
N LYS A 138 0.61 -7.13 12.69
CA LYS A 138 -0.38 -6.54 11.76
C LYS A 138 -1.79 -6.47 12.35
N ALA A 139 -2.03 -7.09 13.52
CA ALA A 139 -3.37 -7.23 14.07
C ALA A 139 -4.07 -5.89 14.32
N LEU A 140 -3.36 -4.91 14.89
CA LEU A 140 -3.90 -3.57 15.09
C LEU A 140 -4.24 -2.87 13.77
N ALA A 141 -3.37 -3.00 12.77
CA ALA A 141 -3.61 -2.43 11.44
C ALA A 141 -4.87 -3.01 10.80
N LEU A 142 -5.06 -4.33 10.87
CA LEU A 142 -6.27 -4.99 10.37
C LEU A 142 -7.52 -4.51 11.13
N LYS A 143 -7.47 -4.46 12.46
CA LYS A 143 -8.59 -3.93 13.27
C LYS A 143 -8.99 -2.53 12.84
N LYS A 144 -8.03 -1.62 12.73
CA LYS A 144 -8.27 -0.23 12.34
C LYS A 144 -8.72 -0.09 10.90
N GLY A 145 -8.16 -0.92 10.00
CA GLY A 145 -8.51 -0.91 8.58
C GLY A 145 -9.88 -1.52 8.27
N LEU A 146 -10.30 -2.56 8.98
CA LEU A 146 -11.51 -3.33 8.67
C LEU A 146 -12.70 -2.96 9.56
N GLU A 147 -12.48 -2.73 10.85
CA GLU A 147 -13.55 -2.43 11.82
C GLU A 147 -13.66 -0.94 12.14
N GLY A 148 -12.63 -0.15 11.85
CA GLY A 148 -12.63 1.30 12.01
C GLY A 148 -13.37 2.03 10.89
N GLY A 149 -13.60 3.33 11.06
CA GLY A 149 -14.07 4.20 9.97
C GLY A 149 -12.95 4.49 8.95
N VAL A 150 -13.34 4.81 7.71
CA VAL A 150 -12.40 5.24 6.67
C VAL A 150 -11.70 6.53 7.10
N ASN A 151 -10.37 6.48 7.14
CA ASN A 151 -9.60 7.60 7.62
C ASN A 151 -8.14 7.53 7.12
N HIS A 152 -7.56 8.68 6.83
CA HIS A 152 -6.21 8.76 6.25
C HIS A 152 -5.07 8.43 7.22
N MET A 153 -5.34 8.31 8.53
CA MET A 153 -4.33 7.85 9.50
C MET A 153 -4.13 6.33 9.45
N TRP A 154 -5.07 5.61 8.82
CA TRP A 154 -5.02 4.17 8.56
C TRP A 154 -5.37 3.95 7.10
N THR A 155 -4.42 4.14 6.20
CA THR A 155 -4.71 4.16 4.75
C THR A 155 -5.29 2.85 4.24
N LEU A 156 -5.03 1.71 4.90
CA LEU A 156 -5.72 0.44 4.69
C LEU A 156 -7.24 0.59 4.74
N SER A 157 -7.77 1.50 5.58
CA SER A 157 -9.21 1.69 5.74
C SER A 157 -9.91 2.17 4.46
N ALA A 158 -9.17 2.75 3.51
CA ALA A 158 -9.71 3.15 2.21
C ALA A 158 -10.30 1.97 1.44
N LEU A 159 -9.79 0.75 1.66
CA LEU A 159 -10.30 -0.46 0.99
C LEU A 159 -11.76 -0.76 1.31
N GLN A 160 -12.32 -0.24 2.41
CA GLN A 160 -13.76 -0.35 2.70
C GLN A 160 -14.62 0.30 1.62
N LEU A 161 -14.07 1.21 0.82
CA LEU A 161 -14.76 1.86 -0.31
C LEU A 161 -14.48 1.17 -1.65
N HIS A 162 -13.56 0.20 -1.70
CA HIS A 162 -13.24 -0.50 -2.93
C HIS A 162 -14.29 -1.58 -3.23
N GLN A 163 -14.63 -1.76 -4.52
CA GLN A 163 -15.68 -2.71 -4.93
C GLN A 163 -15.25 -4.18 -4.80
N HIS A 164 -13.96 -4.46 -4.98
CA HIS A 164 -13.40 -5.82 -5.00
C HIS A 164 -12.10 -5.91 -4.18
N PRO A 165 -12.18 -5.62 -2.85
CA PRO A 165 -11.02 -5.76 -1.99
C PRO A 165 -10.94 -7.20 -1.46
N LEU A 166 -9.73 -7.72 -1.33
CA LEU A 166 -9.45 -8.97 -0.65
C LEU A 166 -8.31 -8.76 0.35
N VAL A 167 -8.52 -9.17 1.58
CA VAL A 167 -7.48 -9.23 2.60
C VAL A 167 -7.18 -10.70 2.90
N VAL A 168 -5.94 -11.10 2.64
CA VAL A 168 -5.42 -12.44 2.97
C VAL A 168 -4.58 -12.31 4.23
N CYS A 169 -4.94 -13.04 5.29
CA CYS A 169 -4.23 -12.95 6.56
C CYS A 169 -4.15 -14.30 7.26
N ASP A 170 -3.14 -14.46 8.11
CA ASP A 170 -3.06 -15.57 9.04
C ASP A 170 -3.87 -15.30 10.33
N SER A 171 -3.98 -16.30 11.19
CA SER A 171 -4.69 -16.20 12.46
C SER A 171 -4.08 -15.15 13.39
N ASP A 172 -2.76 -15.01 13.40
CA ASP A 172 -2.04 -14.07 14.25
C ASP A 172 -2.38 -12.61 13.88
N ALA A 173 -2.51 -12.32 12.59
CA ALA A 173 -2.92 -11.01 12.13
C ALA A 173 -4.37 -10.66 12.49
N THR A 174 -5.21 -11.63 12.90
CA THR A 174 -6.60 -11.40 13.31
C THR A 174 -6.79 -11.16 14.81
N LEU A 175 -5.74 -11.27 15.64
CA LEU A 175 -5.83 -11.25 17.11
C LEU A 175 -6.54 -10.04 17.71
N GLU A 176 -6.50 -8.89 17.06
CA GLU A 176 -7.18 -7.67 17.51
C GLU A 176 -8.59 -7.49 16.93
N LEU A 177 -8.98 -8.32 15.94
CA LEU A 177 -10.34 -8.29 15.39
C LEU A 177 -11.33 -8.87 16.41
N LYS A 178 -12.57 -8.40 16.35
CA LYS A 178 -13.65 -9.02 17.12
C LYS A 178 -13.90 -10.45 16.63
N VAL A 179 -14.11 -11.37 17.55
CA VAL A 179 -14.45 -12.77 17.24
C VAL A 179 -15.64 -12.85 16.27
N LYS A 180 -16.62 -11.96 16.41
CA LYS A 180 -17.78 -11.91 15.50
C LYS A 180 -17.38 -11.54 14.08
N THR A 181 -16.43 -10.64 13.91
CA THR A 181 -15.92 -10.23 12.60
C THR A 181 -15.21 -11.39 11.91
N VAL A 182 -14.30 -12.07 12.61
CA VAL A 182 -13.58 -13.23 12.07
C VAL A 182 -14.56 -14.33 11.66
N ARG A 183 -15.45 -14.75 12.56
CA ARG A 183 -16.45 -15.79 12.28
C ARG A 183 -17.40 -15.43 11.13
N TYR A 184 -17.72 -14.15 10.98
CA TYR A 184 -18.57 -13.70 9.88
C TYR A 184 -17.88 -13.95 8.53
N PHE A 185 -16.62 -13.54 8.38
CA PHE A 185 -15.88 -13.74 7.14
C PHE A 185 -15.57 -15.23 6.88
N GLU A 186 -15.24 -16.01 7.91
CA GLU A 186 -15.06 -17.45 7.80
C GLU A 186 -16.35 -18.13 7.28
N SER A 187 -17.52 -17.71 7.76
CA SER A 187 -18.81 -18.28 7.31
C SER A 187 -19.12 -17.96 5.85
N ILE A 188 -18.75 -16.76 5.37
CA ILE A 188 -18.88 -16.37 3.96
C ILE A 188 -17.97 -17.25 3.08
N GLU A 189 -16.72 -17.44 3.50
CA GLU A 189 -15.77 -18.26 2.75
C GLU A 189 -16.22 -19.72 2.65
N GLN A 190 -16.66 -20.31 3.76
CA GLN A 190 -17.20 -21.67 3.77
C GLN A 190 -18.40 -21.79 2.82
N SER A 191 -19.37 -20.88 2.92
CA SER A 191 -20.55 -20.88 2.04
C SER A 191 -20.16 -20.71 0.56
N GLY A 192 -19.16 -19.88 0.27
CA GLY A 192 -18.63 -19.68 -1.08
C GLY A 192 -17.93 -20.93 -1.62
N THR A 193 -17.19 -21.64 -0.78
CA THR A 193 -16.51 -22.89 -1.15
C THR A 193 -17.53 -24.00 -1.42
N ASP A 194 -18.53 -24.16 -0.60
CA ASP A 194 -19.61 -25.15 -0.80
C ASP A 194 -20.37 -24.91 -2.09
N ALA A 195 -20.67 -23.64 -2.41
CA ALA A 195 -21.32 -23.29 -3.67
C ALA A 195 -20.46 -23.58 -4.90
N ARG A 196 -19.12 -23.43 -4.79
CA ARG A 196 -18.17 -23.74 -5.88
C ARG A 196 -17.98 -25.23 -6.09
N THR A 197 -18.00 -26.04 -5.03
CA THR A 197 -17.88 -27.49 -5.12
C THR A 197 -19.13 -28.17 -5.66
N GLN A 198 -20.29 -27.54 -5.53
CA GLN A 198 -21.58 -28.07 -6.00
C GLN A 198 -22.01 -27.50 -7.37
N GLY A 199 -21.33 -26.48 -7.87
CA GLY A 199 -21.63 -25.83 -9.15
C GLY A 199 -20.72 -26.29 -10.30
N PRO A 200 -21.07 -25.96 -11.56
CA PRO A 200 -20.14 -26.15 -12.67
C PRO A 200 -18.87 -25.35 -12.44
N PRO A 201 -17.69 -25.86 -12.91
CA PRO A 201 -16.43 -25.17 -12.70
C PRO A 201 -16.53 -23.72 -13.20
N LEU A 202 -16.11 -22.78 -12.34
CA LEU A 202 -16.08 -21.37 -12.70
C LEU A 202 -15.10 -21.19 -13.85
N VAL A 203 -15.64 -21.04 -15.06
CA VAL A 203 -14.83 -20.64 -16.21
C VAL A 203 -14.54 -19.16 -16.04
N TYR A 204 -13.27 -18.83 -15.79
CA TYR A 204 -12.81 -17.43 -15.82
C TYR A 204 -13.16 -16.84 -17.18
N ARG A 205 -14.11 -15.94 -17.20
CA ARG A 205 -14.34 -15.08 -18.35
C ARG A 205 -13.63 -13.76 -18.04
N PRO A 206 -12.53 -13.44 -18.73
CA PRO A 206 -11.96 -12.11 -18.61
C PRO A 206 -13.07 -11.10 -18.86
N ARG A 207 -13.32 -10.20 -17.92
CA ARG A 207 -14.27 -9.12 -18.12
C ARG A 207 -13.76 -8.31 -19.31
N THR A 208 -14.48 -8.31 -20.40
CA THR A 208 -14.19 -7.43 -21.52
C THR A 208 -14.29 -6.00 -21.00
N TYR A 209 -13.13 -5.35 -20.90
CA TYR A 209 -13.08 -3.93 -20.59
C TYR A 209 -13.79 -3.18 -21.71
N VAL A 210 -14.92 -2.62 -21.39
CA VAL A 210 -15.51 -1.54 -22.17
C VAL A 210 -14.96 -0.26 -21.55
N PRO A 211 -13.99 0.44 -22.18
CA PRO A 211 -13.55 1.72 -21.65
C PRO A 211 -14.79 2.59 -21.49
N ALA A 212 -14.97 3.20 -20.31
CA ALA A 212 -15.94 4.25 -20.16
C ALA A 212 -15.66 5.25 -21.30
N PRO A 213 -16.67 5.72 -22.05
CA PRO A 213 -16.44 6.70 -23.10
C PRO A 213 -15.70 7.86 -22.42
N LEU A 214 -14.48 8.12 -22.87
CA LEU A 214 -13.75 9.32 -22.50
C LEU A 214 -14.70 10.47 -22.85
N GLY A 215 -15.39 10.97 -21.82
CA GLY A 215 -16.15 12.20 -21.96
C GLY A 215 -15.15 13.18 -22.53
N ALA A 216 -15.44 13.70 -23.71
CA ALA A 216 -14.61 14.70 -24.36
C ALA A 216 -14.42 15.86 -23.37
N SER A 217 -13.39 15.76 -22.54
CA SER A 217 -12.90 16.87 -21.77
C SER A 217 -12.41 17.86 -22.82
N LYS A 218 -13.23 18.89 -23.06
CA LYS A 218 -12.80 20.06 -23.79
C LYS A 218 -11.46 20.47 -23.18
N LEU A 219 -10.38 20.38 -23.95
CA LEU A 219 -9.12 21.00 -23.60
C LEU A 219 -9.44 22.39 -23.06
N PRO A 220 -8.88 22.80 -21.92
CA PRO A 220 -8.98 24.19 -21.48
C PRO A 220 -8.42 25.06 -22.60
N GLN A 221 -9.26 25.93 -23.16
CA GLN A 221 -8.80 26.97 -24.05
C GLN A 221 -7.70 27.74 -23.33
N GLN A 222 -6.60 27.97 -24.03
CA GLN A 222 -5.47 28.77 -23.55
C GLN A 222 -6.01 30.06 -22.90
N LEU A 223 -5.85 30.14 -21.58
CA LEU A 223 -6.06 31.37 -20.84
C LEU A 223 -4.95 32.34 -21.26
N THR A 224 -5.31 33.37 -21.97
CA THR A 224 -4.46 34.53 -22.16
C THR A 224 -4.03 35.08 -20.80
N PRO A 225 -2.77 35.50 -20.62
CA PRO A 225 -2.31 35.97 -19.33
C PRO A 225 -3.05 37.24 -18.94
N ALA A 226 -3.87 37.16 -17.91
CA ALA A 226 -4.47 38.30 -17.29
C ALA A 226 -3.39 39.10 -16.53
N SER A 227 -3.25 40.34 -16.91
CA SER A 227 -2.44 41.33 -16.23
C SER A 227 -2.98 41.61 -14.82
N THR A 228 -2.07 41.64 -13.86
CA THR A 228 -2.17 42.05 -12.46
C THR A 228 -2.58 41.00 -11.44
N PRO A 229 -1.68 40.63 -10.48
CA PRO A 229 -2.04 39.78 -9.36
C PRO A 229 -2.94 40.53 -8.36
N PRO A 230 -3.93 39.84 -7.75
CA PRO A 230 -4.71 40.45 -6.68
C PRO A 230 -3.84 40.64 -5.43
N LYS A 231 -4.00 41.81 -4.80
CA LYS A 231 -3.36 42.15 -3.53
C LYS A 231 -3.77 41.14 -2.45
N ALA A 232 -2.76 40.60 -1.74
CA ALA A 232 -2.96 39.78 -0.57
C ALA A 232 -3.79 40.49 0.51
N PRO A 233 -4.74 39.81 1.17
CA PRO A 233 -5.41 40.36 2.33
C PRO A 233 -4.40 40.47 3.48
N LYS A 234 -4.35 41.64 4.08
CA LYS A 234 -3.63 41.91 5.32
C LYS A 234 -4.48 41.38 6.48
N ASP A 235 -3.75 40.78 7.45
CA ASP A 235 -4.23 40.44 8.79
C ASP A 235 -5.07 39.15 8.93
N LEU A 236 -4.36 38.02 8.97
CA LEU A 236 -4.78 36.87 9.77
C LEU A 236 -3.83 36.80 11.00
N ARG A 237 -4.25 37.37 12.12
CA ARG A 237 -3.58 37.14 13.41
C ARG A 237 -4.08 35.83 13.96
N ILE A 238 -3.19 34.83 14.02
CA ILE A 238 -3.42 33.63 14.78
C ILE A 238 -3.17 33.95 16.24
N ASN A 239 -4.21 33.85 17.06
CA ASN A 239 -4.12 34.05 18.51
C ASN A 239 -3.54 32.76 19.12
N THR A 240 -2.29 32.79 19.58
CA THR A 240 -1.60 31.71 20.25
C THR A 240 -1.56 31.95 21.76
N GLU A 241 -2.72 32.00 22.41
CA GLU A 241 -2.79 31.90 23.86
C GLU A 241 -3.69 30.73 24.25
N PHE A 242 -3.08 29.55 24.39
CA PHE A 242 -3.67 28.45 25.12
C PHE A 242 -2.77 28.18 26.33
N GLN A 243 -3.10 28.77 27.46
CA GLN A 243 -2.55 28.39 28.76
C GLN A 243 -3.41 27.25 29.29
N GLY A 244 -2.93 26.03 29.14
CA GLY A 244 -3.45 24.85 29.82
C GLY A 244 -2.30 24.14 30.54
N SER A 245 -2.35 24.15 31.88
CA SER A 245 -1.44 23.42 32.76
C SER A 245 -1.59 21.91 32.49
N VAL A 246 -0.52 21.29 32.05
CA VAL A 246 -0.41 19.83 31.96
C VAL A 246 0.33 19.36 33.20
N GLU A 247 -0.31 18.57 34.04
CA GLU A 247 0.34 17.83 35.12
C GLU A 247 1.23 16.74 34.48
N GLU A 248 2.51 16.80 34.77
CA GLU A 248 3.50 15.81 34.36
C GLU A 248 3.40 14.59 35.28
N ASP A 249 2.83 13.48 34.79
CA ASP A 249 3.05 12.17 35.41
C ASP A 249 4.35 11.57 34.87
N GLU A 250 5.35 11.53 35.71
CA GLU A 250 6.63 10.85 35.48
C GLU A 250 6.42 9.33 35.36
N LEU A 251 6.49 8.80 34.14
CA LEU A 251 6.71 7.38 33.88
C LEU A 251 8.15 7.17 33.37
N THR A 252 8.96 6.56 34.24
CA THR A 252 10.35 6.18 33.98
C THR A 252 10.47 5.16 32.85
N PRO A 253 11.48 5.31 31.96
CA PRO A 253 11.71 4.37 30.86
C PRO A 253 12.65 3.24 31.32
N ASP A 254 12.09 2.16 31.85
CA ASP A 254 12.84 0.90 31.93
C ASP A 254 11.88 -0.30 31.89
N SER A 255 12.10 -1.17 30.92
CA SER A 255 11.51 -2.50 30.74
C SER A 255 10.62 -2.77 29.50
N MET A 256 10.98 -2.29 28.30
CA MET A 256 10.49 -2.88 27.06
C MET A 256 11.53 -2.87 25.93
N SER A 257 12.69 -3.38 26.22
CA SER A 257 13.70 -3.68 25.20
C SER A 257 14.07 -5.16 25.30
N SER A 258 13.98 -5.84 24.19
CA SER A 258 14.41 -7.22 23.96
C SER A 258 13.34 -8.32 24.07
N ARG A 259 12.44 -8.44 23.08
CA ARG A 259 11.84 -9.74 22.68
C ARG A 259 10.88 -9.71 21.48
N LEU A 260 10.97 -8.78 20.55
CA LEU A 260 10.05 -8.73 19.40
C LEU A 260 10.73 -8.52 18.03
N VAL A 261 11.89 -9.14 17.79
CA VAL A 261 12.64 -8.89 16.53
C VAL A 261 12.92 -10.13 15.69
N ASP A 262 12.42 -11.32 16.04
CA ASP A 262 12.75 -12.52 15.26
C ASP A 262 11.53 -13.26 14.74
N SER A 263 10.84 -12.77 13.71
CA SER A 263 10.09 -13.69 12.81
C SER A 263 9.26 -13.02 11.69
N ALA A 264 9.77 -12.08 10.94
CA ALA A 264 8.92 -11.47 9.91
C ALA A 264 9.22 -11.91 8.45
N ILE A 265 10.30 -12.59 8.14
CA ILE A 265 10.56 -13.06 6.75
C ILE A 265 11.38 -14.38 6.69
N GLY A 266 11.84 -14.92 7.82
CA GLY A 266 12.73 -16.09 7.85
C GLY A 266 12.06 -17.47 7.78
N GLY A 267 10.73 -17.59 7.86
CA GLY A 267 10.03 -18.85 8.08
C GLY A 267 9.05 -19.31 7.00
N LEU A 268 8.93 -18.62 5.88
CA LEU A 268 8.10 -19.14 4.78
C LEU A 268 8.91 -20.10 3.92
N ASP A 269 8.54 -21.37 3.99
CA ASP A 269 9.03 -22.44 3.11
C ASP A 269 8.84 -22.02 1.64
N SER A 270 9.84 -22.34 0.81
CA SER A 270 9.86 -22.01 -0.62
C SER A 270 8.66 -22.57 -1.40
N THR A 271 8.04 -23.65 -0.91
CA THR A 271 6.82 -24.22 -1.45
C THR A 271 5.59 -23.34 -1.22
N LEU A 272 5.46 -22.73 -0.04
CA LEU A 272 4.35 -21.82 0.25
C LEU A 272 4.45 -20.49 -0.54
N LYS A 273 5.66 -20.09 -0.92
CA LYS A 273 5.87 -18.90 -1.77
C LYS A 273 5.38 -19.08 -3.20
N ALA A 274 5.46 -20.30 -3.73
CA ALA A 274 5.00 -20.63 -5.08
C ALA A 274 3.47 -20.81 -5.13
N ASP A 275 2.88 -21.47 -4.12
CA ASP A 275 1.45 -21.75 -4.08
C ASP A 275 0.58 -20.49 -3.86
N LEU A 276 1.08 -19.48 -3.12
CA LEU A 276 0.41 -18.19 -2.94
C LEU A 276 0.38 -17.32 -4.20
N MET A 277 1.27 -17.56 -5.18
CA MET A 277 1.30 -16.82 -6.44
C MET A 277 0.48 -17.47 -7.56
N PHE A 278 0.17 -18.75 -7.48
CA PHE A 278 -0.42 -19.50 -8.60
C PHE A 278 -1.83 -20.02 -8.39
N ASP A 279 -2.36 -20.06 -7.16
CA ASP A 279 -3.74 -20.48 -6.96
C ASP A 279 -4.68 -19.27 -7.13
N ARG A 280 -5.23 -19.18 -8.32
CA ARG A 280 -6.12 -18.14 -8.78
C ARG A 280 -7.40 -18.07 -7.96
N MET A 281 -7.60 -16.91 -7.32
CA MET A 281 -8.91 -16.29 -7.09
C MET A 281 -9.95 -17.11 -6.34
N GLY A 282 -9.88 -17.03 -5.09
CA GLY A 282 -10.94 -17.27 -4.15
C GLY A 282 -10.49 -16.74 -2.81
N ALA A 283 -11.27 -15.86 -2.20
CA ALA A 283 -10.98 -15.42 -0.85
C ALA A 283 -10.72 -16.65 0.03
N ARG A 284 -9.49 -16.88 0.42
CA ARG A 284 -9.12 -17.93 1.38
C ARG A 284 -8.54 -17.28 2.61
N VAL A 285 -9.26 -17.37 3.70
CA VAL A 285 -8.68 -17.34 5.03
C VAL A 285 -8.15 -18.74 5.26
N ILE A 286 -6.84 -18.93 5.14
CA ILE A 286 -6.21 -20.21 5.50
C ILE A 286 -5.83 -20.07 6.97
N SER A 287 -6.63 -20.66 7.85
CA SER A 287 -6.25 -20.98 9.21
C SER A 287 -5.56 -22.34 9.22
N HIS A 288 -4.28 -22.36 9.46
CA HIS A 288 -3.53 -23.52 9.93
C HIS A 288 -2.98 -23.27 11.30
#